data_701ac221f2ff480d56a6bf3a60cc31a1
#
_entry.id   701ac221f2ff480d56a6bf3a60cc31a1
#
_cell.length_a   1.000
_cell.length_b   1.000
_cell.length_c   1.000
_cell.angle_alpha   90.00
_cell.angle_beta   90.00
_cell.angle_gamma   90.00
#
_symmetry.space_group_name_H-M   'P 1'
#
loop_
_entity.id
_entity.type
_entity.pdbx_description
1 polymer ?
#
loop_
_entity_poly.entity_id
_entity_poly.type
_entity_poly.pdbx_seq_one_letter_code
_entity_poly.pdbx_strand_id
1 'polypeptide(L)'
;MFRRFRAEVEDAVGDALAALDLPTDDLGVEEPPEDVAATLASSVAFRLAGEVGAPPASVAADVADAIETDGYEYVDRVDTQGPYVNFYVSTAYYADALEAGRESDYGTLPSTDTSVVVEHTSANPTGPVHVGRARNPIYGDAVARVLEYA
;
A
#
# COMPACT_ATOMS: atom_id res chain seq x y z
N MET A 1 1.53 -2.75 10.17
CA MET A 1 1.14 -1.33 10.26
C MET A 1 0.75 -0.72 8.91
N PHE A 2 1.59 -0.78 7.88
CA PHE A 2 1.29 -0.15 6.58
C PHE A 2 -0.08 -0.55 5.97
N ARG A 3 -0.46 -1.82 6.06
CA ARG A 3 -1.78 -2.29 5.59
C ARG A 3 -2.96 -1.63 6.34
N ARG A 4 -2.81 -1.40 7.67
CA ARG A 4 -3.84 -0.69 8.45
C ARG A 4 -3.92 0.77 8.06
N PHE A 5 -2.79 1.46 7.94
CA PHE A 5 -2.75 2.84 7.44
C PHE A 5 -3.39 2.96 6.05
N ARG A 6 -3.05 2.03 5.14
CA ARG A 6 -3.66 2.00 3.81
C ARG A 6 -5.18 1.81 3.86
N ALA A 7 -5.66 0.91 4.72
CA ALA A 7 -7.11 0.71 4.91
C ALA A 7 -7.79 1.98 5.42
N GLU A 8 -7.20 2.67 6.41
CA GLU A 8 -7.73 3.95 6.90
C GLU A 8 -7.76 5.03 5.80
N VAL A 9 -6.74 5.08 4.93
CA VAL A 9 -6.73 5.99 3.78
C VAL A 9 -7.81 5.62 2.76
N GLU A 10 -8.00 4.35 2.47
CA GLU A 10 -9.05 3.87 1.58
C GLU A 10 -10.44 4.18 2.15
N ASP A 11 -10.66 3.96 3.44
CA ASP A 11 -11.90 4.32 4.13
C ASP A 11 -12.12 5.85 4.08
N ALA A 12 -11.09 6.66 4.38
CA ALA A 12 -11.18 8.12 4.37
C ALA A 12 -11.56 8.69 2.99
N VAL A 13 -10.93 8.18 1.92
CA VAL A 13 -11.27 8.58 0.55
C VAL A 13 -12.68 8.11 0.19
N GLY A 14 -13.04 6.87 0.55
CA GLY A 14 -14.36 6.30 0.28
C GLY A 14 -15.48 7.10 0.95
N ASP A 15 -15.32 7.43 2.23
CA ASP A 15 -16.29 8.21 3.01
C ASP A 15 -16.42 9.65 2.44
N ALA A 16 -15.30 10.30 2.09
CA ALA A 16 -15.33 11.62 1.47
C ALA A 16 -16.05 11.61 0.13
N LEU A 17 -15.78 10.62 -0.73
CA LEU A 17 -16.48 10.47 -2.01
C LEU A 17 -17.97 10.22 -1.83
N ALA A 18 -18.35 9.36 -0.86
CA ALA A 18 -19.73 9.11 -0.54
C ALA A 18 -20.45 10.38 -0.02
N ALA A 19 -19.78 11.18 0.82
CA ALA A 19 -20.31 12.45 1.31
C ALA A 19 -20.53 13.49 0.18
N LEU A 20 -19.70 13.41 -0.87
CA LEU A 20 -19.81 14.26 -2.06
C LEU A 20 -20.73 13.68 -3.15
N ASP A 21 -21.40 12.55 -2.89
CA ASP A 21 -22.24 11.82 -3.86
C ASP A 21 -21.48 11.42 -5.14
N LEU A 22 -20.20 11.02 -4.97
CA LEU A 22 -19.30 10.60 -6.04
C LEU A 22 -19.05 9.07 -6.03
N PRO A 23 -18.70 8.46 -7.18
CA PRO A 23 -18.42 7.03 -7.28
C PRO A 23 -17.23 6.60 -6.41
N THR A 24 -17.38 5.46 -5.71
CA THR A 24 -16.40 4.89 -4.77
C THR A 24 -15.76 3.57 -5.26
N ASP A 25 -15.98 3.18 -6.50
CA ASP A 25 -15.52 1.92 -7.09
C ASP A 25 -14.01 1.84 -7.32
N ASP A 26 -13.34 2.99 -7.46
CA ASP A 26 -11.88 3.09 -7.59
C ASP A 26 -11.38 4.34 -6.85
N LEU A 27 -10.64 4.14 -5.79
CA LEU A 27 -10.16 5.21 -4.91
C LEU A 27 -8.81 5.80 -5.37
N GLY A 28 -8.14 5.16 -6.32
CA GLY A 28 -6.86 5.62 -6.87
C GLY A 28 -5.75 5.75 -5.83
N VAL A 29 -5.75 4.91 -4.76
CA VAL A 29 -4.75 4.98 -3.69
C VAL A 29 -3.46 4.29 -4.11
N GLU A 30 -2.37 5.05 -4.13
CA GLU A 30 -1.05 4.64 -4.60
C GLU A 30 0.09 5.22 -3.74
N GLU A 31 1.29 4.67 -3.88
CA GLU A 31 2.48 5.25 -3.28
C GLU A 31 2.95 6.43 -4.15
N PRO A 32 3.16 7.63 -3.57
CA PRO A 32 3.64 8.77 -4.33
C PRO A 32 5.11 8.60 -4.74
N PRO A 33 5.62 9.41 -5.69
CA PRO A 33 7.04 9.44 -6.02
C PRO A 33 7.94 9.76 -4.81
N GLU A 34 9.19 9.28 -4.82
CA GLU A 34 10.15 9.42 -3.70
C GLU A 34 10.42 10.87 -3.25
N ASP A 35 10.23 11.84 -4.12
CA ASP A 35 10.41 13.26 -3.83
C ASP A 35 9.19 13.92 -3.16
N VAL A 36 8.09 13.19 -3.01
CA VAL A 36 6.88 13.62 -2.30
C VAL A 36 6.93 13.06 -0.87
N ALA A 37 6.80 13.92 0.12
CA ALA A 37 6.91 13.51 1.54
C ALA A 37 5.69 12.72 2.06
N ALA A 38 4.58 12.66 1.31
CA ALA A 38 3.41 11.88 1.69
C ALA A 38 3.70 10.37 1.68
N THR A 39 3.02 9.61 2.52
CA THR A 39 3.17 8.15 2.59
C THR A 39 2.27 7.43 1.59
N LEU A 40 1.07 7.93 1.37
CA LEU A 40 0.15 7.51 0.31
C LEU A 40 -0.47 8.73 -0.35
N ALA A 41 -0.94 8.54 -1.57
CA ALA A 41 -1.70 9.55 -2.30
C ALA A 41 -2.90 8.91 -3.01
N SER A 42 -3.97 9.68 -3.21
CA SER A 42 -5.08 9.31 -4.08
C SER A 42 -5.05 10.14 -5.35
N SER A 43 -5.10 9.46 -6.48
CA SER A 43 -5.21 10.06 -7.82
C SER A 43 -6.65 10.12 -8.33
N VAL A 44 -7.64 9.85 -7.48
CA VAL A 44 -9.07 9.75 -7.82
C VAL A 44 -9.63 10.99 -8.54
N ALA A 45 -9.10 12.16 -8.23
CA ALA A 45 -9.53 13.42 -8.83
C ALA A 45 -9.32 13.48 -10.35
N PHE A 46 -8.34 12.78 -10.91
CA PHE A 46 -8.17 12.68 -12.36
C PHE A 46 -9.35 11.99 -13.04
N ARG A 47 -9.80 10.89 -12.44
CA ARG A 47 -10.93 10.11 -12.94
C ARG A 47 -12.22 10.91 -12.85
N LEU A 48 -12.47 11.50 -11.68
CA LEU A 48 -13.73 12.19 -11.38
C LEU A 48 -13.88 13.55 -12.06
N ALA A 49 -12.78 14.20 -12.44
CA ALA A 49 -12.81 15.53 -13.08
C ALA A 49 -13.74 15.60 -14.32
N GLY A 50 -13.75 14.53 -15.12
CA GLY A 50 -14.63 14.43 -16.29
C GLY A 50 -16.11 14.28 -15.93
N GLU A 51 -16.43 13.60 -14.84
CA GLU A 51 -17.79 13.38 -14.35
C GLU A 51 -18.34 14.62 -13.65
N VAL A 52 -17.52 15.26 -12.82
CA VAL A 52 -17.87 16.48 -12.09
C VAL A 52 -17.89 17.71 -13.01
N GLY A 53 -17.13 17.67 -14.11
CA GLY A 53 -16.98 18.82 -15.01
C GLY A 53 -16.14 19.96 -14.41
N ALA A 54 -15.22 19.63 -13.49
CA ALA A 54 -14.34 20.56 -12.81
C ALA A 54 -12.85 20.19 -13.05
N PRO A 55 -11.91 21.14 -12.88
CA PRO A 55 -10.50 20.83 -12.95
C PRO A 55 -10.08 19.78 -11.91
N PRO A 56 -9.20 18.82 -12.22
CA PRO A 56 -8.79 17.76 -11.27
C PRO A 56 -8.26 18.32 -9.94
N ALA A 57 -7.55 19.43 -9.95
CA ALA A 57 -7.06 20.06 -8.71
C ALA A 57 -8.18 20.60 -7.82
N SER A 58 -9.29 21.09 -8.40
CA SER A 58 -10.46 21.49 -7.62
C SER A 58 -11.15 20.30 -7.01
N VAL A 59 -11.31 19.19 -7.77
CA VAL A 59 -11.90 17.96 -7.27
C VAL A 59 -11.04 17.38 -6.13
N ALA A 60 -9.70 17.42 -6.26
CA ALA A 60 -8.81 16.99 -5.18
C ALA A 60 -8.98 17.84 -3.92
N ALA A 61 -9.15 19.16 -4.05
CA ALA A 61 -9.40 20.02 -2.91
C ALA A 61 -10.75 19.72 -2.25
N ASP A 62 -11.81 19.54 -3.03
CA ASP A 62 -13.14 19.21 -2.50
C ASP A 62 -13.13 17.87 -1.76
N VAL A 63 -12.41 16.84 -2.28
CA VAL A 63 -12.24 15.55 -1.62
C VAL A 63 -11.43 15.72 -0.33
N ALA A 64 -10.30 16.44 -0.36
CA ALA A 64 -9.48 16.64 0.83
C ALA A 64 -10.23 17.39 1.94
N ASP A 65 -11.03 18.41 1.57
CA ASP A 65 -11.84 19.18 2.53
C ASP A 65 -12.98 18.35 3.15
N ALA A 66 -13.44 17.30 2.46
CA ALA A 66 -14.45 16.37 2.97
C ALA A 66 -13.89 15.29 3.90
N ILE A 67 -12.55 15.13 3.98
CA ILE A 67 -11.91 14.13 4.84
C ILE A 67 -11.80 14.67 6.27
N GLU A 68 -12.43 13.99 7.23
CA GLU A 68 -12.28 14.24 8.67
C GLU A 68 -11.22 13.29 9.24
N THR A 69 -10.02 13.81 9.55
CA THR A 69 -8.89 12.99 10.03
C THR A 69 -9.05 12.48 11.45
N ASP A 70 -9.85 13.13 12.30
CA ASP A 70 -10.06 12.77 13.71
C ASP A 70 -10.62 11.35 13.93
N GLY A 71 -11.18 10.73 12.89
CA GLY A 71 -11.72 9.37 12.92
C GLY A 71 -10.66 8.26 12.71
N TYR A 72 -9.44 8.61 12.31
CA TYR A 72 -8.39 7.67 11.90
C TYR A 72 -7.19 7.73 12.83
N GLU A 73 -6.68 6.56 13.23
CA GLU A 73 -5.57 6.46 14.18
C GLU A 73 -4.23 6.79 13.54
N TYR A 74 -4.05 6.35 12.29
CA TYR A 74 -2.76 6.43 11.61
C TYR A 74 -2.67 7.56 10.58
N VAL A 75 -3.75 8.24 10.27
CA VAL A 75 -3.76 9.42 9.41
C VAL A 75 -3.57 10.68 10.27
N ASP A 76 -2.45 11.39 10.09
CA ASP A 76 -2.16 12.64 10.80
C ASP A 76 -2.79 13.85 10.11
N ARG A 77 -2.55 13.95 8.82
CA ARG A 77 -3.06 15.06 8.01
C ARG A 77 -3.22 14.67 6.56
N VAL A 78 -4.05 15.46 5.89
CA VAL A 78 -4.29 15.39 4.46
C VAL A 78 -3.94 16.74 3.86
N ASP A 79 -3.30 16.76 2.69
CA ASP A 79 -3.14 17.96 1.86
C ASP A 79 -3.28 17.63 0.38
N THR A 80 -3.25 18.64 -0.47
CA THR A 80 -3.30 18.46 -1.91
C THR A 80 -2.07 19.01 -2.60
N GLN A 81 -1.60 18.26 -3.60
CA GLN A 81 -0.57 18.73 -4.53
C GLN A 81 -1.09 18.56 -5.97
N GLY A 82 -1.58 19.66 -6.55
CA GLY A 82 -2.27 19.59 -7.81
C GLY A 82 -3.52 18.69 -7.72
N PRO A 83 -3.63 17.65 -8.56
CA PRO A 83 -4.79 16.75 -8.56
C PRO A 83 -4.66 15.57 -7.59
N TYR A 84 -3.61 15.51 -6.77
CA TYR A 84 -3.39 14.46 -5.80
C TYR A 84 -3.85 14.87 -4.41
N VAL A 85 -4.50 13.93 -3.70
CA VAL A 85 -4.81 14.03 -2.27
C VAL A 85 -3.77 13.21 -1.52
N ASN A 86 -2.94 13.85 -0.72
CA ASN A 86 -1.77 13.28 -0.05
C ASN A 86 -2.07 12.98 1.42
N PHE A 87 -1.65 11.80 1.89
CA PHE A 87 -1.85 11.32 3.25
C PHE A 87 -0.54 11.11 3.99
N TYR A 88 -0.48 11.56 5.23
CA TYR A 88 0.69 11.51 6.09
C TYR A 88 0.38 10.68 7.33
N VAL A 89 1.34 9.83 7.70
CA VAL A 89 1.20 8.97 8.89
C VAL A 89 1.32 9.77 10.18
N SER A 90 0.54 9.35 11.18
CA SER A 90 0.55 9.90 12.53
C SER A 90 1.75 9.42 13.36
N THR A 91 1.96 10.06 14.51
CA THR A 91 2.92 9.59 15.50
C THR A 91 2.56 8.20 16.04
N ALA A 92 1.27 7.88 16.15
CA ALA A 92 0.80 6.55 16.57
C ALA A 92 1.27 5.46 15.61
N TYR A 93 1.21 5.71 14.29
CA TYR A 93 1.75 4.78 13.30
C TYR A 93 3.20 4.38 13.57
N TYR A 94 4.07 5.36 13.84
CA TYR A 94 5.48 5.08 14.11
C TYR A 94 5.69 4.35 15.44
N ALA A 95 4.94 4.73 16.49
CA ALA A 95 5.02 4.08 17.80
C ALA A 95 4.65 2.60 17.69
N ASP A 96 3.52 2.30 17.06
CA ASP A 96 3.02 0.95 16.89
C ASP A 96 3.88 0.13 15.92
N ALA A 97 4.43 0.77 14.88
CA ALA A 97 5.36 0.10 13.97
C ALA A 97 6.66 -0.32 14.68
N LEU A 98 7.19 0.54 15.56
CA LEU A 98 8.36 0.22 16.36
C LEU A 98 8.09 -0.90 17.38
N GLU A 99 6.93 -0.87 18.04
CA GLU A 99 6.55 -1.91 18.99
C GLU A 99 6.34 -3.25 18.27
N ALA A 100 5.56 -3.26 17.18
CA ALA A 100 5.35 -4.46 16.37
C ALA A 100 6.65 -5.02 15.79
N GLY A 101 7.59 -4.15 15.37
CA GLY A 101 8.88 -4.57 14.83
C GLY A 101 9.81 -5.25 15.83
N ARG A 102 9.45 -5.26 17.14
CA ARG A 102 10.18 -5.99 18.19
C ARG A 102 9.69 -7.44 18.33
N GLU A 103 8.51 -7.73 17.82
CA GLU A 103 7.95 -9.07 17.85
C GLU A 103 8.65 -9.98 16.83
N SER A 104 8.85 -11.25 17.20
CA SER A 104 9.59 -12.22 16.40
C SER A 104 8.84 -12.65 15.12
N ASP A 105 7.54 -12.45 15.10
CA ASP A 105 6.63 -12.76 14.00
C ASP A 105 6.21 -11.54 13.18
N TYR A 106 6.88 -10.41 13.38
CA TYR A 106 6.60 -9.19 12.63
C TYR A 106 6.69 -9.42 11.11
N GLY A 107 5.62 -9.07 10.42
CA GLY A 107 5.49 -9.28 8.97
C GLY A 107 4.84 -10.60 8.57
N THR A 108 4.61 -11.52 9.51
CA THR A 108 3.86 -12.76 9.24
C THR A 108 2.40 -12.44 8.96
N LEU A 109 1.88 -13.03 7.90
CA LEU A 109 0.47 -12.95 7.55
C LEU A 109 -0.33 -14.08 8.23
N PRO A 110 -1.65 -13.93 8.37
CA PRO A 110 -2.49 -15.03 8.82
C PRO A 110 -2.31 -16.24 7.90
N SER A 111 -2.13 -17.42 8.50
CA SER A 111 -2.00 -18.67 7.74
C SER A 111 -3.23 -18.90 6.85
N THR A 112 -2.99 -19.32 5.63
CA THR A 112 -4.03 -19.76 4.70
C THR A 112 -4.04 -21.29 4.61
N ASP A 113 -5.18 -21.88 4.19
CA ASP A 113 -5.27 -23.33 3.94
C ASP A 113 -4.57 -23.76 2.63
N THR A 114 -3.72 -22.89 2.08
CA THR A 114 -3.01 -23.14 0.82
C THR A 114 -1.66 -23.79 1.10
N SER A 115 -1.42 -24.95 0.51
CA SER A 115 -0.11 -25.62 0.55
C SER A 115 0.66 -25.29 -0.72
N VAL A 116 1.88 -24.77 -0.57
CA VAL A 116 2.76 -24.42 -1.68
C VAL A 116 4.01 -25.27 -1.64
N VAL A 117 4.35 -25.89 -2.76
CA VAL A 117 5.61 -26.63 -2.93
C VAL A 117 6.56 -25.80 -3.78
N VAL A 118 7.73 -25.47 -3.22
CA VAL A 118 8.78 -24.75 -3.93
C VAL A 118 9.88 -25.73 -4.32
N GLU A 119 10.05 -25.96 -5.61
CA GLU A 119 11.17 -26.74 -6.13
C GLU A 119 12.25 -25.79 -6.68
N HIS A 120 13.47 -25.94 -6.18
CA HIS A 120 14.62 -25.19 -6.66
C HIS A 120 15.87 -26.07 -6.66
N THR A 121 16.93 -25.62 -7.31
CA THR A 121 18.23 -26.33 -7.34
C THR A 121 18.21 -27.66 -8.11
N SER A 122 17.10 -27.97 -8.80
CA SER A 122 17.02 -29.13 -9.68
C SER A 122 18.05 -29.00 -10.82
N ALA A 123 19.09 -29.80 -10.76
CA ALA A 123 20.18 -29.79 -11.73
C ALA A 123 20.18 -31.07 -12.54
N ASN A 124 20.24 -30.95 -13.87
CA ASN A 124 20.50 -32.11 -14.72
C ASN A 124 21.96 -32.59 -14.46
N PRO A 125 22.19 -33.85 -14.04
CA PRO A 125 23.52 -34.36 -13.72
C PRO A 125 24.42 -34.54 -14.96
N THR A 126 23.88 -34.39 -16.16
CA THR A 126 24.58 -34.66 -17.42
C THR A 126 25.37 -33.49 -18.00
N GLY A 127 25.44 -32.37 -17.30
CA GLY A 127 26.16 -31.17 -17.79
C GLY A 127 26.94 -30.42 -16.70
N PRO A 128 27.94 -29.61 -17.08
CA PRO A 128 28.68 -28.82 -16.12
C PRO A 128 27.79 -27.79 -15.43
N VAL A 129 28.04 -27.59 -14.15
CA VAL A 129 27.37 -26.53 -13.37
C VAL A 129 28.00 -25.19 -13.75
N HIS A 130 27.17 -24.24 -14.15
CA HIS A 130 27.60 -22.86 -14.45
C HIS A 130 26.94 -21.87 -13.49
N VAL A 131 27.42 -20.63 -13.47
CA VAL A 131 26.97 -19.56 -12.54
C VAL A 131 25.46 -19.32 -12.57
N GLY A 132 24.81 -19.51 -13.71
CA GLY A 132 23.34 -19.41 -13.79
C GLY A 132 22.59 -20.40 -12.91
N ARG A 133 23.18 -21.58 -12.65
CA ARG A 133 22.61 -22.57 -11.72
C ARG A 133 22.92 -22.26 -10.27
N ALA A 134 24.03 -21.60 -9.95
CA ALA A 134 24.38 -21.19 -8.59
C ALA A 134 23.40 -20.16 -8.02
N ARG A 135 22.71 -19.41 -8.88
CA ARG A 135 21.70 -18.42 -8.48
C ARG A 135 20.39 -19.07 -7.99
N ASN A 136 19.99 -20.20 -8.54
CA ASN A 136 18.71 -20.83 -8.25
C ASN A 136 18.50 -21.20 -6.76
N PRO A 137 19.50 -21.73 -6.04
CA PRO A 137 19.36 -21.95 -4.60
C PRO A 137 19.02 -20.71 -3.80
N ILE A 138 19.66 -19.60 -4.12
CA ILE A 138 19.45 -18.31 -3.43
C ILE A 138 18.03 -17.80 -3.65
N TYR A 139 17.55 -17.82 -4.89
CA TYR A 139 16.18 -17.42 -5.19
C TYR A 139 15.15 -18.37 -4.58
N GLY A 140 15.38 -19.69 -4.68
CA GLY A 140 14.46 -20.68 -4.15
C GLY A 140 14.34 -20.60 -2.62
N ASP A 141 15.44 -20.45 -1.92
CA ASP A 141 15.45 -20.24 -0.47
C ASP A 141 14.74 -18.93 -0.08
N ALA A 142 15.01 -17.84 -0.80
CA ALA A 142 14.36 -16.56 -0.55
C ALA A 142 12.82 -16.65 -0.76
N VAL A 143 12.38 -17.29 -1.86
CA VAL A 143 10.95 -17.49 -2.13
C VAL A 143 10.31 -18.37 -1.06
N ALA A 144 10.96 -19.47 -0.66
CA ALA A 144 10.44 -20.35 0.38
C ALA A 144 10.25 -19.60 1.71
N ARG A 145 11.23 -18.80 2.12
CA ARG A 145 11.15 -17.97 3.33
C ARG A 145 10.04 -16.93 3.26
N VAL A 146 9.87 -16.24 2.12
CA VAL A 146 8.79 -15.29 1.95
C VAL A 146 7.42 -15.97 2.07
N LEU A 147 7.26 -17.16 1.46
CA LEU A 147 6.02 -17.92 1.53
C LEU A 147 5.73 -18.48 2.94
N GLU A 148 6.76 -18.71 3.75
CA GLU A 148 6.59 -19.13 5.16
C GLU A 148 5.98 -18.01 6.02
N TYR A 149 6.16 -16.73 5.62
CA TYR A 149 5.60 -15.55 6.29
C TYR A 149 4.29 -15.06 5.64
N ALA A 150 3.95 -15.55 4.46
CA ALA A 150 2.76 -15.16 3.70
C ALA A 150 1.60 -16.13 3.92
#